data_a55e237f7a4a745490cc49060dace4bc
#
_entry.id   a55e237f7a4a745490cc49060dace4bc
#
_cell.length_a   1.000
_cell.length_b   1.000
_cell.length_c   1.000
_cell.angle_alpha   90.00
_cell.angle_beta   90.00
_cell.angle_gamma   90.00
#
_symmetry.space_group_name_H-M   'P 1'
#
loop_
_entity.id
_entity.type
_entity.pdbx_description
1 polymer ?
#
loop_
_entity_poly.entity_id
_entity_poly.type
_entity_poly.pdbx_seq_one_letter_code
_entity_poly.pdbx_strand_id
1 'polypeptide(L)'
;LGGCKPDPQAAGGPLPFDQAQWDTKEGRDYPYRERMVDAVLYSDTLRKLKKGELLQRLGTPDREQDGHLYYTIAQNRLGFWTLNQKSIVIKLNGAEGVEWIKLYE
;
A
#
# COMPACT_ATOMS: atom_id res chain seq x y z
N LEU A 1 24.15 16.53 -16.85
CA LEU A 1 22.93 16.45 -16.77
C LEU A 1 22.32 15.97 -15.51
N GLY A 2 21.51 16.76 -14.97
CA GLY A 2 20.80 16.37 -13.79
C GLY A 2 20.01 15.10 -13.99
N GLY A 3 19.62 14.88 -15.21
CA GLY A 3 18.85 13.72 -15.51
C GLY A 3 19.62 12.42 -15.42
N CYS A 4 20.90 12.50 -15.21
CA CYS A 4 21.68 11.28 -15.18
C CYS A 4 21.56 10.50 -13.91
N LYS A 5 20.95 11.05 -12.90
CA LYS A 5 20.79 10.23 -11.71
C LYS A 5 19.93 9.02 -12.00
N PRO A 6 20.22 7.89 -11.37
CA PRO A 6 19.46 6.67 -11.64
C PRO A 6 17.98 6.87 -11.33
N ASP A 7 17.17 6.27 -12.17
CA ASP A 7 15.74 6.20 -11.90
C ASP A 7 15.50 5.13 -10.83
N PRO A 8 14.95 5.47 -9.67
CA PRO A 8 14.70 4.47 -8.65
C PRO A 8 13.79 3.36 -9.12
N GLN A 9 12.91 3.65 -10.07
CA GLN A 9 12.01 2.63 -10.61
C GLN A 9 12.78 1.58 -11.38
N ALA A 10 13.73 2.01 -12.20
CA ALA A 10 14.54 1.08 -12.96
C ALA A 10 15.40 0.22 -12.06
N ALA A 11 15.85 0.78 -10.94
CA ALA A 11 16.67 0.06 -9.99
C ALA A 11 15.88 -0.82 -9.04
N GLY A 12 14.54 -0.76 -9.08
CA GLY A 12 13.74 -1.53 -8.15
C GLY A 12 13.69 -0.97 -6.74
N GLY A 13 14.20 0.24 -6.54
CA GLY A 13 14.21 0.86 -5.22
C GLY A 13 12.85 1.37 -4.78
N PRO A 14 12.78 1.96 -3.58
CA PRO A 14 11.54 2.50 -3.06
C PRO A 14 10.97 3.59 -3.96
N LEU A 15 9.65 3.66 -4.01
CA LEU A 15 8.94 4.66 -4.77
C LEU A 15 8.18 5.59 -3.83
N PRO A 16 8.04 6.88 -4.18
CA PRO A 16 7.09 7.72 -3.49
C PRO A 16 5.68 7.24 -3.79
N PHE A 17 4.73 7.59 -2.93
CA PHE A 17 3.36 7.19 -3.17
C PHE A 17 2.82 7.83 -4.44
N ASP A 18 2.26 7.02 -5.31
CA ASP A 18 1.62 7.45 -6.54
C ASP A 18 0.34 6.64 -6.67
N GLN A 19 -0.79 7.32 -6.68
CA GLN A 19 -2.09 6.63 -6.65
C GLN A 19 -2.30 5.78 -7.90
N ALA A 20 -1.88 6.26 -9.06
CA ALA A 20 -2.05 5.50 -10.31
C ALA A 20 -1.25 4.20 -10.26
N GLN A 21 -0.01 4.27 -9.77
CA GLN A 21 0.80 3.05 -9.63
C GLN A 21 0.27 2.15 -8.52
N TRP A 22 -0.18 2.73 -7.43
CA TRP A 22 -0.77 1.97 -6.33
C TRP A 22 -1.97 1.16 -6.80
N ASP A 23 -2.79 1.75 -7.68
CA ASP A 23 -4.00 1.11 -8.18
C ASP A 23 -3.75 0.18 -9.36
N THR A 24 -2.55 0.21 -9.95
CA THR A 24 -2.23 -0.65 -11.07
C THR A 24 -2.26 -2.10 -10.65
N LYS A 25 -3.01 -2.91 -11.39
CA LYS A 25 -3.19 -4.31 -11.07
C LYS A 25 -2.91 -5.15 -12.31
N GLU A 26 -2.17 -6.24 -12.13
CA GLU A 26 -1.91 -7.20 -13.19
C GLU A 26 -2.38 -8.56 -12.69
N GLY A 27 -3.52 -9.03 -13.24
CA GLY A 27 -4.14 -10.23 -12.73
C GLY A 27 -4.60 -10.04 -11.31
N ARG A 28 -3.99 -10.76 -10.37
CA ARG A 28 -4.30 -10.64 -8.95
C ARG A 28 -3.22 -9.90 -8.18
N ASP A 29 -2.24 -9.32 -8.88
CA ASP A 29 -1.09 -8.72 -8.25
C ASP A 29 -1.08 -7.22 -8.44
N TYR A 30 -0.41 -6.53 -7.53
CA TYR A 30 -0.21 -5.08 -7.59
C TYR A 30 1.30 -4.85 -7.70
N PRO A 31 1.82 -4.72 -8.93
CA PRO A 31 3.28 -4.76 -9.14
C PRO A 31 4.06 -3.63 -8.49
N TYR A 32 3.39 -2.51 -8.18
CA TYR A 32 4.11 -1.35 -7.63
C TYR A 32 3.95 -1.17 -6.13
N ARG A 33 3.00 -1.88 -5.51
CA ARG A 33 2.70 -1.63 -4.10
C ARG A 33 3.85 -1.95 -3.16
N GLU A 34 4.58 -3.02 -3.45
CA GLU A 34 5.69 -3.40 -2.58
C GLU A 34 6.76 -2.31 -2.52
N ARG A 35 6.96 -1.60 -3.62
CA ARG A 35 7.95 -0.53 -3.69
C ARG A 35 7.46 0.76 -3.03
N MET A 36 6.17 0.88 -2.75
CA MET A 36 5.58 2.03 -2.09
C MET A 36 5.26 1.79 -0.62
N VAL A 37 5.63 0.63 -0.07
CA VAL A 37 5.32 0.29 1.31
C VAL A 37 5.80 1.35 2.28
N ASP A 38 7.07 1.76 2.16
CA ASP A 38 7.61 2.75 3.08
C ASP A 38 6.91 4.10 2.93
N ALA A 39 6.57 4.47 1.70
CA ALA A 39 5.86 5.73 1.47
C ALA A 39 4.50 5.74 2.18
N VAL A 40 3.82 4.61 2.25
CA VAL A 40 2.55 4.51 2.96
C VAL A 40 2.76 4.41 4.46
N LEU A 41 3.69 3.53 4.90
CA LEU A 41 3.91 3.29 6.33
C LEU A 41 4.34 4.55 7.08
N TYR A 42 5.14 5.38 6.45
CA TYR A 42 5.74 6.54 7.10
C TYR A 42 5.13 7.86 6.64
N SER A 43 3.97 7.81 5.97
CA SER A 43 3.33 9.02 5.49
C SER A 43 2.58 9.74 6.61
N ASP A 44 3.06 10.94 6.96
CA ASP A 44 2.31 11.78 7.90
C ASP A 44 1.02 12.27 7.27
N THR A 45 1.01 12.50 5.97
CA THR A 45 -0.20 12.93 5.28
C THR A 45 -1.32 11.91 5.41
N LEU A 46 -1.02 10.63 5.16
CA LEU A 46 -2.02 9.59 5.26
C LEU A 46 -2.52 9.43 6.69
N ARG A 47 -1.65 9.61 7.67
CA ARG A 47 -2.02 9.47 9.07
C ARG A 47 -2.97 10.55 9.55
N LYS A 48 -3.08 11.65 8.83
CA LYS A 48 -3.98 12.74 9.16
C LYS A 48 -5.33 12.65 8.47
N LEU A 49 -5.50 11.69 7.57
CA LEU A 49 -6.73 11.55 6.82
C LEU A 49 -7.75 10.73 7.60
N LYS A 50 -9.00 10.89 7.21
CA LYS A 50 -10.09 10.05 7.71
C LYS A 50 -10.40 8.98 6.68
N LYS A 51 -11.26 8.02 7.06
CA LYS A 51 -11.56 6.87 6.23
C LYS A 51 -11.93 7.25 4.79
N GLY A 52 -12.84 8.21 4.63
CA GLY A 52 -13.27 8.59 3.29
C GLY A 52 -12.14 9.09 2.41
N GLU A 53 -11.24 9.88 3.00
CA GLU A 53 -10.10 10.42 2.28
C GLU A 53 -9.06 9.33 1.99
N LEU A 54 -8.88 8.40 2.93
CA LEU A 54 -7.99 7.27 2.71
C LEU A 54 -8.47 6.41 1.54
N LEU A 55 -9.78 6.16 1.47
CA LEU A 55 -10.33 5.36 0.38
C LEU A 55 -10.15 6.06 -0.96
N GLN A 56 -10.19 7.39 -0.98
CA GLN A 56 -9.93 8.12 -2.22
C GLN A 56 -8.48 7.98 -2.67
N ARG A 57 -7.56 7.88 -1.73
CA ARG A 57 -6.13 7.79 -2.05
C ARG A 57 -5.66 6.38 -2.28
N LEU A 58 -6.10 5.45 -1.47
CA LEU A 58 -5.63 4.07 -1.50
C LEU A 58 -6.59 3.14 -2.23
N GLY A 59 -7.79 3.60 -2.54
CA GLY A 59 -8.80 2.79 -3.17
C GLY A 59 -9.53 1.90 -2.18
N THR A 60 -10.37 1.02 -2.68
CA THR A 60 -11.12 0.10 -1.84
C THR A 60 -10.17 -0.94 -1.24
N PRO A 61 -10.19 -1.15 0.08
CA PRO A 61 -9.35 -2.18 0.67
C PRO A 61 -9.77 -3.56 0.21
N ASP A 62 -8.83 -4.49 0.23
CA ASP A 62 -9.13 -5.88 -0.11
C ASP A 62 -10.03 -6.50 0.94
N ARG A 63 -9.95 -6.02 2.16
CA ARG A 63 -10.82 -6.45 3.24
C ARG A 63 -10.95 -5.33 4.25
N GLU A 64 -12.09 -5.25 4.89
CA GLU A 64 -12.32 -4.32 6.00
C GLU A 64 -13.00 -5.11 7.11
N GLN A 65 -12.45 -5.06 8.32
CA GLN A 65 -12.99 -5.78 9.46
C GLN A 65 -12.60 -5.09 10.76
N ASP A 66 -13.58 -4.84 11.62
CA ASP A 66 -13.35 -4.29 12.96
C ASP A 66 -12.52 -3.02 12.96
N GLY A 67 -12.79 -2.12 12.01
CA GLY A 67 -12.06 -0.86 11.92
C GLY A 67 -10.68 -0.98 11.31
N HIS A 68 -10.34 -2.14 10.76
CA HIS A 68 -9.06 -2.35 10.10
C HIS A 68 -9.27 -2.44 8.60
N LEU A 69 -8.45 -1.71 7.84
CA LEU A 69 -8.44 -1.76 6.39
C LEU A 69 -7.22 -2.54 5.94
N TYR A 70 -7.44 -3.55 5.10
CA TYR A 70 -6.38 -4.44 4.64
C TYR A 70 -6.11 -4.21 3.17
N TYR A 71 -4.88 -3.86 2.85
CA TYR A 71 -4.44 -3.66 1.46
C TYR A 71 -3.36 -4.67 1.13
N THR A 72 -3.63 -5.55 0.17
CA THR A 72 -2.65 -6.54 -0.27
C THR A 72 -1.51 -5.84 -0.98
N ILE A 73 -0.28 -6.17 -0.59
CA ILE A 73 0.93 -5.60 -1.17
C ILE A 73 1.54 -6.59 -2.15
N ALA A 74 1.76 -7.82 -1.69
CA ALA A 74 2.37 -8.85 -2.51
C ALA A 74 1.93 -10.22 -2.02
N GLN A 75 1.90 -11.18 -2.93
CA GLN A 75 1.60 -12.56 -2.59
C GLN A 75 2.68 -13.44 -3.17
N ASN A 76 3.11 -14.42 -2.37
CA ASN A 76 4.05 -15.41 -2.82
C ASN A 76 3.25 -16.68 -3.09
N ARG A 77 3.12 -17.05 -4.38
CA ARG A 77 2.27 -18.15 -4.79
C ARG A 77 3.08 -19.23 -5.49
N LEU A 78 2.65 -20.48 -5.27
CA LEU A 78 3.16 -21.62 -6.01
C LEU A 78 1.95 -22.21 -6.75
N GLY A 79 1.89 -21.96 -8.06
CA GLY A 79 0.70 -22.30 -8.83
C GLY A 79 -0.49 -21.49 -8.32
N PHE A 80 -1.56 -22.17 -7.89
CA PHE A 80 -2.72 -21.50 -7.32
C PHE A 80 -2.69 -21.46 -5.79
N TRP A 81 -1.61 -21.95 -5.18
CA TRP A 81 -1.47 -21.90 -3.72
C TRP A 81 -0.83 -20.59 -3.31
N THR A 82 -1.43 -19.91 -2.34
CA THR A 82 -0.81 -18.72 -1.75
C THR A 82 0.02 -19.19 -0.56
N LEU A 83 1.34 -19.05 -0.66
CA LEU A 83 2.25 -19.50 0.40
C LEU A 83 2.34 -18.46 1.50
N ASN A 84 2.46 -17.19 1.15
CA ASN A 84 2.40 -16.12 2.12
C ASN A 84 1.95 -14.85 1.43
N GLN A 85 1.53 -13.88 2.24
CA GLN A 85 0.95 -12.64 1.76
C GLN A 85 1.45 -11.50 2.63
N LYS A 86 1.81 -10.41 1.98
CA LYS A 86 2.23 -9.18 2.65
C LYS A 86 1.10 -8.17 2.49
N SER A 87 0.70 -7.54 3.59
CA SER A 87 -0.42 -6.59 3.58
C SER A 87 -0.11 -5.38 4.45
N ILE A 88 -0.59 -4.23 4.03
CA ILE A 88 -0.62 -3.05 4.90
C ILE A 88 -1.98 -3.03 5.57
N VAL A 89 -1.96 -2.84 6.89
CA VAL A 89 -3.18 -2.76 7.68
C VAL A 89 -3.25 -1.38 8.31
N ILE A 90 -4.36 -0.70 8.11
CA ILE A 90 -4.62 0.62 8.68
C ILE A 90 -5.73 0.46 9.69
N LYS A 91 -5.45 0.77 10.95
CA LYS A 91 -6.48 0.73 11.99
C LYS A 91 -7.06 2.12 12.17
N LEU A 92 -8.38 2.19 12.19
CA LEU A 92 -9.12 3.42 12.39
C LEU A 92 -9.57 3.51 13.85
N ASN A 93 -9.57 4.74 14.38
CA ASN A 93 -10.11 4.97 15.71
C ASN A 93 -11.62 5.24 15.63
N GLY A 94 -12.23 5.53 16.77
CA GLY A 94 -13.68 5.74 16.83
C GLY A 94 -14.19 6.93 16.01
N ALA A 95 -13.32 7.86 15.66
CA ALA A 95 -13.66 9.00 14.81
C ALA A 95 -13.29 8.78 13.36
N GLU A 96 -12.97 7.54 12.97
CA GLU A 96 -12.57 7.14 11.62
C GLU A 96 -11.24 7.77 11.16
N GLY A 97 -10.47 8.30 12.08
CA GLY A 97 -9.11 8.74 11.79
C GLY A 97 -8.14 7.58 11.92
N VAL A 98 -6.93 7.76 11.41
CA VAL A 98 -5.92 6.70 11.47
C VAL A 98 -5.36 6.57 12.88
N GLU A 99 -5.43 5.36 13.43
CA GLU A 99 -4.80 5.07 14.71
C GLU A 99 -3.37 4.57 14.50
N TRP A 100 -3.17 3.67 13.54
CA TRP A 100 -1.82 3.22 13.15
C TRP A 100 -1.86 2.59 11.77
N ILE A 101 -0.69 2.50 11.16
CA ILE A 101 -0.47 1.82 9.89
C ILE A 101 0.68 0.85 10.12
N LYS A 102 0.48 -0.43 9.80
CA LYS A 102 1.48 -1.46 10.00
C LYS A 102 1.55 -2.39 8.79
N LEU A 103 2.73 -2.99 8.62
CA LEU A 103 2.93 -4.01 7.60
C LEU A 103 2.85 -5.39 8.26
N TYR A 104 2.04 -6.27 7.68
CA TYR A 104 1.92 -7.65 8.11
C TYR A 104 2.44 -8.56 7.00
N GLU A 105 3.23 -9.53 7.39
CA GLU A 105 3.78 -10.50 6.44
C GLU A 105 3.39 -11.92 6.76
#